data_e97ad02fd75329ee5284fe03a6f365a9
#
_entry.id   e97ad02fd75329ee5284fe03a6f365a9
#
_cell.length_a   1.000
_cell.length_b   1.000
_cell.length_c   1.000
_cell.angle_alpha   90.00
_cell.angle_beta   90.00
_cell.angle_gamma   90.00
#
_symmetry.space_group_name_H-M   'P 1'
#
loop_
_entity.id
_entity.type
_entity.pdbx_description
1 polymer ?
#
loop_
_entity_poly.entity_id
_entity_poly.type
_entity_poly.pdbx_seq_one_letter_code
_entity_poly.pdbx_strand_id
1 'polypeptide(L)'
;MAYCMYLRKSRADKDYENSSTEAILNRHEKALLELAQNNNYKISQIFREVVSGETLSQRPEMQKLLAQVENNMYDGVLVMEVERLARGNSVDQGIIAQAFKYSNTLIITPTKVYDPQNEFDEEYFEFGLFMSRREYKTINRRLNAGRLASCKEGKFVGSITPYGYSKEKLKNQKGYKLVPDLEESKVLKLIFELYTNSMGIRNICKYLDSLGIKPRNSQNWSTSTIRDILKNPVYTGKILWHKTYSTKTTKDGIVKSKRHRNKDNFYTFDGIHSPLISDDIFQKAQNILLQNSHTPVNNL
;
A
#
# COMPACT_ATOMS: atom_id res chain seq x y z
N MET A 1 -19.49 29.48 -22.94
CA MET A 1 -19.14 28.10 -22.70
C MET A 1 -17.86 28.06 -21.88
N ALA A 2 -17.90 27.47 -20.71
CA ALA A 2 -16.75 27.37 -19.81
C ALA A 2 -16.34 25.89 -19.67
N TYR A 3 -15.05 25.60 -19.77
CA TYR A 3 -14.50 24.26 -19.62
C TYR A 3 -13.50 24.25 -18.47
N CYS A 4 -13.31 23.10 -17.85
CA CYS A 4 -12.24 22.92 -16.87
C CYS A 4 -11.42 21.67 -17.19
N MET A 5 -10.29 21.52 -16.49
CA MET A 5 -9.43 20.36 -16.60
C MET A 5 -9.32 19.65 -15.25
N TYR A 6 -9.31 18.33 -15.29
CA TYR A 6 -9.00 17.52 -14.11
C TYR A 6 -7.78 16.65 -14.38
N LEU A 7 -6.75 16.86 -13.56
CA LEU A 7 -5.46 16.23 -13.68
C LEU A 7 -5.21 15.31 -12.49
N ARG A 8 -4.93 14.04 -12.73
CA ARG A 8 -4.58 13.08 -11.69
C ARG A 8 -3.58 12.05 -12.20
N LYS A 9 -2.55 11.75 -11.37
CA LYS A 9 -1.61 10.67 -11.66
C LYS A 9 -2.27 9.30 -11.52
N SER A 10 -2.01 8.40 -12.48
CA SER A 10 -2.38 6.98 -12.41
C SER A 10 -1.21 6.11 -11.96
N ARG A 11 -1.52 4.87 -11.55
CA ARG A 11 -0.49 3.83 -11.36
C ARG A 11 0.07 3.31 -12.68
N ALA A 12 -0.67 3.42 -13.78
CA ALA A 12 -0.20 3.08 -15.12
C ALA A 12 0.90 4.03 -15.63
N ASP A 13 0.97 5.26 -15.08
CA ASP A 13 2.03 6.23 -15.41
C ASP A 13 3.42 5.83 -14.87
N LYS A 14 3.58 4.61 -14.34
CA LYS A 14 4.84 4.07 -13.80
C LYS A 14 5.89 3.74 -14.86
N ASP A 15 5.52 3.66 -16.12
CA ASP A 15 6.49 3.44 -17.21
C ASP A 15 7.50 4.59 -17.35
N TYR A 16 7.30 5.65 -16.56
CA TYR A 16 8.23 6.77 -16.37
C TYR A 16 8.80 6.76 -14.94
N GLU A 17 9.40 5.66 -14.51
CA GLU A 17 9.86 5.40 -13.13
C GLU A 17 10.77 6.48 -12.52
N ASN A 18 11.35 7.36 -13.32
CA ASN A 18 12.21 8.47 -12.87
C ASN A 18 11.55 9.85 -12.89
N SER A 19 10.25 9.97 -13.25
CA SER A 19 9.58 11.26 -13.32
C SER A 19 8.83 11.57 -12.03
N SER A 20 9.00 12.80 -11.52
CA SER A 20 8.22 13.29 -10.37
C SER A 20 6.72 13.30 -10.70
N THR A 21 5.86 13.22 -9.66
CA THR A 21 4.41 13.33 -9.85
C THR A 21 4.03 14.60 -10.58
N GLU A 22 4.73 15.68 -10.30
CA GLU A 22 4.52 17.00 -10.90
C GLU A 22 4.87 17.01 -12.40
N ALA A 23 5.97 16.37 -12.79
CA ALA A 23 6.35 16.26 -14.21
C ALA A 23 5.30 15.50 -15.05
N ILE A 24 4.65 14.48 -14.46
CA ILE A 24 3.58 13.74 -15.13
C ILE A 24 2.32 14.60 -15.26
N LEU A 25 1.91 15.30 -14.20
CA LEU A 25 0.76 16.19 -14.24
C LEU A 25 0.97 17.32 -15.25
N ASN A 26 2.16 17.93 -15.31
CA ASN A 26 2.49 18.98 -16.27
C ASN A 26 2.43 18.48 -17.71
N ARG A 27 2.84 17.24 -17.99
CA ARG A 27 2.69 16.64 -19.32
C ARG A 27 1.23 16.45 -19.72
N HIS A 28 0.41 15.94 -18.81
CA HIS A 28 -1.03 15.78 -19.05
C HIS A 28 -1.71 17.12 -19.29
N GLU A 29 -1.34 18.13 -18.49
CA GLU A 29 -1.84 19.49 -18.67
C GLU A 29 -1.50 20.05 -20.03
N LYS A 30 -0.23 19.93 -20.45
CA LYS A 30 0.20 20.40 -21.77
C LYS A 30 -0.61 19.75 -22.90
N ALA A 31 -0.79 18.44 -22.86
CA ALA A 31 -1.58 17.71 -23.85
C ALA A 31 -3.06 18.15 -23.89
N LEU A 32 -3.67 18.39 -22.72
CA LEU A 32 -5.06 18.86 -22.64
C LEU A 32 -5.19 20.34 -23.01
N LEU A 33 -4.17 21.18 -22.77
CA LEU A 33 -4.15 22.56 -23.25
C LEU A 33 -4.07 22.62 -24.77
N GLU A 34 -3.22 21.79 -25.38
CA GLU A 34 -3.15 21.66 -26.85
C GLU A 34 -4.51 21.20 -27.44
N LEU A 35 -5.17 20.22 -26.80
CA LEU A 35 -6.51 19.79 -27.18
C LEU A 35 -7.53 20.93 -27.07
N ALA A 36 -7.48 21.69 -25.97
CA ALA A 36 -8.37 22.83 -25.74
C ALA A 36 -8.17 23.94 -26.78
N GLN A 37 -6.92 24.26 -27.12
CA GLN A 37 -6.60 25.25 -28.18
C GLN A 37 -7.12 24.81 -29.54
N ASN A 38 -6.90 23.55 -29.93
CA ASN A 38 -7.33 23.02 -31.21
C ASN A 38 -8.86 23.02 -31.41
N ASN A 39 -9.60 22.91 -30.29
CA ASN A 39 -11.06 22.90 -30.31
C ASN A 39 -11.73 24.20 -29.82
N ASN A 40 -10.93 25.24 -29.54
CA ASN A 40 -11.40 26.52 -29.03
C ASN A 40 -12.16 26.40 -27.68
N TYR A 41 -11.78 25.45 -26.82
CA TYR A 41 -12.33 25.32 -25.48
C TYR A 41 -11.70 26.34 -24.55
N LYS A 42 -12.51 27.22 -23.95
CA LYS A 42 -12.04 28.22 -22.99
C LYS A 42 -11.92 27.59 -21.60
N ILE A 43 -10.70 27.31 -21.18
CA ILE A 43 -10.44 26.72 -19.85
C ILE A 43 -10.51 27.80 -18.79
N SER A 44 -11.41 27.66 -17.84
CA SER A 44 -11.62 28.58 -16.71
C SER A 44 -10.93 28.11 -15.43
N GLN A 45 -10.75 26.80 -15.24
CA GLN A 45 -10.13 26.24 -14.03
C GLN A 45 -9.40 24.94 -14.31
N ILE A 46 -8.34 24.66 -13.55
CA ILE A 46 -7.57 23.42 -13.59
C ILE A 46 -7.53 22.82 -12.17
N PHE A 47 -8.07 21.61 -12.03
CA PHE A 47 -8.05 20.84 -10.80
C PHE A 47 -6.88 19.85 -10.83
N ARG A 48 -5.94 19.96 -9.89
CA ARG A 48 -4.76 19.09 -9.80
C ARG A 48 -4.84 18.20 -8.56
N GLU A 49 -5.14 16.93 -8.75
CA GLU A 49 -5.24 15.95 -7.66
C GLU A 49 -3.90 15.27 -7.44
N VAL A 50 -3.22 15.60 -6.36
CA VAL A 50 -1.92 15.04 -5.98
C VAL A 50 -2.09 13.79 -5.10
N VAL A 51 -3.24 13.63 -4.48
CA VAL A 51 -3.53 12.54 -3.54
C VAL A 51 -3.84 11.24 -4.27
N SER A 52 -3.22 10.14 -3.84
CA SER A 52 -3.45 8.79 -4.41
C SER A 52 -4.72 8.09 -3.86
N GLY A 53 -5.69 8.85 -3.33
CA GLY A 53 -6.90 8.33 -2.73
C GLY A 53 -7.70 7.41 -3.65
N GLU A 54 -8.13 6.24 -3.13
CA GLU A 54 -8.96 5.29 -3.88
C GLU A 54 -10.45 5.67 -3.85
N THR A 55 -10.87 6.49 -2.89
CA THR A 55 -12.27 6.90 -2.69
C THR A 55 -12.46 8.38 -2.96
N LEU A 56 -13.69 8.74 -3.34
CA LEU A 56 -14.07 10.13 -3.60
C LEU A 56 -13.80 11.03 -2.38
N SER A 57 -14.06 10.53 -1.16
CA SER A 57 -13.82 11.26 0.09
C SER A 57 -12.35 11.63 0.34
N GLN A 58 -11.41 10.96 -0.31
CA GLN A 58 -9.97 11.23 -0.22
C GLN A 58 -9.44 12.10 -1.37
N ARG A 59 -10.33 12.67 -2.18
CA ARG A 59 -10.00 13.43 -3.39
C ARG A 59 -10.62 14.83 -3.34
N PRO A 60 -10.01 15.77 -2.58
CA PRO A 60 -10.59 17.08 -2.37
C PRO A 60 -10.81 17.88 -3.66
N GLU A 61 -9.90 17.77 -4.63
CA GLU A 61 -10.07 18.47 -5.90
C GLU A 61 -11.20 17.88 -6.75
N MET A 62 -11.40 16.57 -6.71
CA MET A 62 -12.57 15.94 -7.35
C MET A 62 -13.89 16.37 -6.68
N GLN A 63 -13.92 16.48 -5.35
CA GLN A 63 -15.13 16.95 -4.65
C GLN A 63 -15.48 18.38 -5.04
N LYS A 64 -14.49 19.27 -5.16
CA LYS A 64 -14.69 20.63 -5.65
C LYS A 64 -15.20 20.64 -7.10
N LEU A 65 -14.59 19.82 -7.97
CA LEU A 65 -15.03 19.69 -9.35
C LEU A 65 -16.48 19.24 -9.42
N LEU A 66 -16.87 18.18 -8.71
CA LEU A 66 -18.24 17.66 -8.73
C LEU A 66 -19.23 18.70 -8.22
N ALA A 67 -18.95 19.41 -7.14
CA ALA A 67 -19.81 20.47 -6.65
C ALA A 67 -20.00 21.59 -7.68
N GLN A 68 -19.00 21.92 -8.48
CA GLN A 68 -19.13 22.91 -9.54
C GLN A 68 -19.84 22.36 -10.80
N VAL A 69 -19.63 21.09 -11.13
CA VAL A 69 -20.37 20.39 -12.20
C VAL A 69 -21.87 20.33 -11.87
N GLU A 70 -22.22 19.92 -10.66
CA GLU A 70 -23.61 19.89 -10.19
C GLU A 70 -24.30 21.26 -10.19
N ASN A 71 -23.53 22.34 -10.06
CA ASN A 71 -24.00 23.72 -10.20
C ASN A 71 -23.99 24.25 -11.65
N ASN A 72 -23.78 23.38 -12.64
CA ASN A 72 -23.75 23.70 -14.07
C ASN A 72 -22.73 24.81 -14.44
N MET A 73 -21.58 24.84 -13.75
CA MET A 73 -20.55 25.86 -14.03
C MET A 73 -19.75 25.57 -15.30
N TYR A 74 -19.81 24.34 -15.82
CA TYR A 74 -19.01 23.90 -16.95
C TYR A 74 -19.86 23.22 -18.02
N ASP A 75 -19.57 23.50 -19.28
CA ASP A 75 -20.13 22.78 -20.44
C ASP A 75 -19.37 21.45 -20.66
N GLY A 76 -18.13 21.35 -20.20
CA GLY A 76 -17.33 20.12 -20.30
C GLY A 76 -16.10 20.12 -19.42
N VAL A 77 -15.66 18.90 -19.09
CA VAL A 77 -14.47 18.61 -18.30
C VAL A 77 -13.46 17.83 -19.13
N LEU A 78 -12.25 18.37 -19.29
CA LEU A 78 -11.16 17.75 -20.02
C LEU A 78 -10.36 16.84 -19.08
N VAL A 79 -10.15 15.59 -19.51
CA VAL A 79 -9.35 14.59 -18.80
C VAL A 79 -8.53 13.76 -19.78
N MET A 80 -7.39 13.23 -19.36
CA MET A 80 -6.60 12.36 -20.23
C MET A 80 -7.31 11.04 -20.56
N GLU A 81 -8.00 10.48 -19.58
CA GLU A 81 -8.73 9.20 -19.67
C GLU A 81 -9.90 9.24 -18.68
N VAL A 82 -11.00 8.56 -19.00
CA VAL A 82 -12.19 8.50 -18.13
C VAL A 82 -11.87 7.91 -16.74
N GLU A 83 -10.89 7.02 -16.66
CA GLU A 83 -10.41 6.40 -15.42
C GLU A 83 -9.77 7.41 -14.45
N ARG A 84 -9.42 8.60 -14.93
CA ARG A 84 -8.91 9.67 -14.06
C ARG A 84 -10.03 10.26 -13.21
N LEU A 85 -11.25 10.31 -13.74
CA LEU A 85 -12.42 10.80 -13.00
C LEU A 85 -12.81 9.82 -11.90
N ALA A 86 -13.00 8.55 -12.24
CA ALA A 86 -13.53 7.57 -11.32
C ALA A 86 -12.59 6.36 -11.14
N ARG A 87 -12.08 6.19 -9.94
CA ARG A 87 -11.30 5.02 -9.52
C ARG A 87 -11.85 4.54 -8.18
N GLY A 88 -11.96 3.24 -7.97
CA GLY A 88 -12.35 2.69 -6.67
C GLY A 88 -13.60 1.84 -6.72
N ASN A 89 -14.57 2.10 -5.86
CA ASN A 89 -15.79 1.31 -5.77
C ASN A 89 -16.84 1.76 -6.79
N SER A 90 -17.85 0.92 -7.00
CA SER A 90 -18.96 1.22 -7.92
C SER A 90 -19.85 2.36 -7.45
N VAL A 91 -19.88 2.64 -6.16
CA VAL A 91 -20.67 3.76 -5.59
C VAL A 91 -20.07 5.09 -6.03
N ASP A 92 -18.75 5.28 -5.83
CA ASP A 92 -18.05 6.50 -6.27
C ASP A 92 -18.17 6.71 -7.79
N GLN A 93 -18.11 5.61 -8.56
CA GLN A 93 -18.29 5.66 -10.02
C GLN A 93 -19.70 6.11 -10.40
N GLY A 94 -20.74 5.56 -9.71
CA GLY A 94 -22.12 5.96 -9.91
C GLY A 94 -22.38 7.42 -9.56
N ILE A 95 -21.82 7.93 -8.45
CA ILE A 95 -21.94 9.34 -8.06
C ILE A 95 -21.36 10.25 -9.15
N ILE A 96 -20.17 9.92 -9.65
CA ILE A 96 -19.54 10.72 -10.71
C ILE A 96 -20.36 10.68 -12.01
N ALA A 97 -20.77 9.49 -12.45
CA ALA A 97 -21.59 9.35 -13.66
C ALA A 97 -22.90 10.15 -13.56
N GLN A 98 -23.61 10.07 -12.42
CA GLN A 98 -24.83 10.81 -12.21
C GLN A 98 -24.61 12.34 -12.18
N ALA A 99 -23.53 12.81 -11.53
CA ALA A 99 -23.23 14.24 -11.51
C ALA A 99 -23.06 14.82 -12.91
N PHE A 100 -22.31 14.14 -13.77
CA PHE A 100 -22.11 14.56 -15.16
C PHE A 100 -23.39 14.43 -16.00
N LYS A 101 -24.20 13.39 -15.80
CA LYS A 101 -25.46 13.17 -16.48
C LYS A 101 -26.49 14.25 -16.14
N TYR A 102 -26.70 14.55 -14.86
CA TYR A 102 -27.71 15.50 -14.43
C TYR A 102 -27.34 16.95 -14.71
N SER A 103 -26.04 17.26 -14.79
CA SER A 103 -25.56 18.59 -15.18
C SER A 103 -25.40 18.76 -16.68
N ASN A 104 -25.62 17.71 -17.47
CA ASN A 104 -25.38 17.73 -18.92
C ASN A 104 -23.95 18.20 -19.29
N THR A 105 -22.97 17.86 -18.47
CA THR A 105 -21.58 18.28 -18.64
C THR A 105 -20.80 17.24 -19.46
N LEU A 106 -20.22 17.64 -20.58
CA LEU A 106 -19.44 16.75 -21.45
C LEU A 106 -18.17 16.27 -20.77
N ILE A 107 -17.77 15.02 -21.05
CA ILE A 107 -16.45 14.49 -20.65
C ILE A 107 -15.59 14.41 -21.92
N ILE A 108 -14.49 15.15 -21.91
CA ILE A 108 -13.65 15.33 -23.10
C ILE A 108 -12.29 14.68 -22.84
N THR A 109 -11.95 13.71 -23.69
CA THR A 109 -10.62 13.09 -23.70
C THR A 109 -9.92 13.37 -25.03
N PRO A 110 -8.61 13.16 -25.14
CA PRO A 110 -7.90 13.29 -26.41
C PRO A 110 -8.43 12.36 -27.54
N THR A 111 -9.08 11.26 -27.16
CA THR A 111 -9.56 10.25 -28.13
C THR A 111 -11.04 10.33 -28.43
N LYS A 112 -11.86 10.85 -27.50
CA LYS A 112 -13.31 10.87 -27.63
C LYS A 112 -13.95 11.93 -26.73
N VAL A 113 -15.03 12.53 -27.18
CA VAL A 113 -15.97 13.32 -26.38
C VAL A 113 -17.12 12.40 -25.99
N TYR A 114 -17.48 12.37 -24.72
CA TYR A 114 -18.61 11.62 -24.17
C TYR A 114 -19.72 12.62 -23.82
N ASP A 115 -20.86 12.43 -24.41
CA ASP A 115 -22.09 13.15 -24.07
C ASP A 115 -22.91 12.28 -23.10
N PRO A 116 -23.08 12.68 -21.85
CA PRO A 116 -23.83 11.88 -20.86
C PRO A 116 -25.32 11.75 -21.15
N GLN A 117 -25.87 12.54 -22.10
CA GLN A 117 -27.25 12.42 -22.57
C GLN A 117 -27.39 11.40 -23.70
N ASN A 118 -26.30 11.04 -24.34
CA ASN A 118 -26.31 10.00 -25.38
C ASN A 118 -26.14 8.62 -24.69
N GLU A 119 -27.12 7.75 -24.89
CA GLU A 119 -27.16 6.42 -24.25
C GLU A 119 -25.91 5.58 -24.57
N PHE A 120 -25.42 5.60 -25.81
CA PHE A 120 -24.21 4.87 -26.21
C PHE A 120 -22.94 5.43 -25.54
N ASP A 121 -22.86 6.75 -25.38
CA ASP A 121 -21.70 7.37 -24.71
C ASP A 121 -21.74 7.13 -23.20
N GLU A 122 -22.91 7.13 -22.59
CA GLU A 122 -23.12 6.77 -21.18
C GLU A 122 -22.67 5.32 -20.94
N GLU A 123 -23.18 4.36 -21.73
CA GLU A 123 -22.79 2.95 -21.62
C GLU A 123 -21.28 2.77 -21.82
N TYR A 124 -20.71 3.44 -22.82
CA TYR A 124 -19.28 3.34 -23.10
C TYR A 124 -18.43 3.93 -21.97
N PHE A 125 -18.86 5.04 -21.37
CA PHE A 125 -18.22 5.63 -20.20
C PHE A 125 -18.27 4.68 -19.00
N GLU A 126 -19.44 4.13 -18.67
CA GLU A 126 -19.60 3.17 -17.58
C GLU A 126 -18.79 1.88 -17.81
N PHE A 127 -18.76 1.39 -19.05
CA PHE A 127 -17.94 0.24 -19.43
C PHE A 127 -16.46 0.53 -19.24
N GLY A 128 -15.95 1.71 -19.60
CA GLY A 128 -14.58 2.15 -19.39
C GLY A 128 -14.22 2.12 -17.90
N LEU A 129 -15.09 2.65 -17.05
CA LEU A 129 -14.92 2.62 -15.60
C LEU A 129 -14.89 1.18 -15.03
N PHE A 130 -15.78 0.33 -15.51
CA PHE A 130 -15.84 -1.09 -15.11
C PHE A 130 -14.56 -1.84 -15.51
N MET A 131 -14.09 -1.66 -16.76
CA MET A 131 -12.88 -2.30 -17.26
C MET A 131 -11.63 -1.88 -16.48
N SER A 132 -11.48 -0.60 -16.17
CA SER A 132 -10.41 -0.08 -15.32
C SER A 132 -10.38 -0.76 -13.95
N ARG A 133 -11.54 -0.94 -13.33
CA ARG A 133 -11.66 -1.66 -12.05
C ARG A 133 -11.27 -3.14 -12.16
N ARG A 134 -11.67 -3.79 -13.24
CA ARG A 134 -11.34 -5.20 -13.51
C ARG A 134 -9.84 -5.37 -13.73
N GLU A 135 -9.23 -4.49 -14.50
CA GLU A 135 -7.78 -4.47 -14.72
C GLU A 135 -7.01 -4.31 -13.41
N TYR A 136 -7.38 -3.32 -12.58
CA TYR A 136 -6.78 -3.13 -11.25
C TYR A 136 -6.83 -4.38 -10.38
N LYS A 137 -7.99 -5.06 -10.31
CA LYS A 137 -8.13 -6.31 -9.57
C LYS A 137 -7.24 -7.42 -10.13
N THR A 138 -7.12 -7.50 -11.45
CA THR A 138 -6.30 -8.49 -12.15
C THR A 138 -4.81 -8.26 -11.89
N ILE A 139 -4.34 -7.01 -11.99
CA ILE A 139 -2.96 -6.62 -11.65
C ILE A 139 -2.65 -6.99 -10.20
N ASN A 140 -3.49 -6.61 -9.25
CA ASN A 140 -3.27 -6.94 -7.84
C ASN A 140 -3.23 -8.44 -7.58
N ARG A 141 -4.11 -9.22 -8.22
CA ARG A 141 -4.09 -10.68 -8.13
C ARG A 141 -2.78 -11.27 -8.66
N ARG A 142 -2.30 -10.81 -9.83
CA ARG A 142 -1.03 -11.22 -10.40
C ARG A 142 0.16 -10.87 -9.52
N LEU A 143 0.19 -9.64 -8.98
CA LEU A 143 1.24 -9.21 -8.04
C LEU A 143 1.27 -10.05 -6.76
N ASN A 144 0.11 -10.35 -6.19
CA ASN A 144 0.04 -11.20 -5.00
C ASN A 144 0.43 -12.66 -5.30
N ALA A 145 0.03 -13.19 -6.44
CA ALA A 145 0.45 -14.53 -6.89
C ALA A 145 1.97 -14.59 -7.11
N GLY A 146 2.56 -13.57 -7.74
CA GLY A 146 4.01 -13.47 -7.91
C GLY A 146 4.78 -13.37 -6.59
N ARG A 147 4.26 -12.62 -5.61
CA ARG A 147 4.85 -12.56 -4.26
C ARG A 147 4.76 -13.90 -3.54
N LEU A 148 3.61 -14.59 -3.64
CA LEU A 148 3.44 -15.91 -3.04
C LEU A 148 4.38 -16.94 -3.69
N ALA A 149 4.53 -16.91 -5.02
CA ALA A 149 5.49 -17.76 -5.73
C ALA A 149 6.93 -17.50 -5.23
N SER A 150 7.33 -16.24 -5.10
CA SER A 150 8.63 -15.87 -4.54
C SER A 150 8.83 -16.39 -3.10
N CYS A 151 7.79 -16.35 -2.25
CA CYS A 151 7.87 -16.93 -0.91
C CYS A 151 8.02 -18.46 -0.94
N LYS A 152 7.31 -19.15 -1.86
CA LYS A 152 7.47 -20.60 -2.06
C LYS A 152 8.87 -20.99 -2.51
N GLU A 153 9.54 -20.11 -3.26
CA GLU A 153 10.96 -20.26 -3.64
C GLU A 153 11.93 -19.85 -2.52
N GLY A 154 11.44 -19.56 -1.32
CA GLY A 154 12.24 -19.13 -0.17
C GLY A 154 12.80 -17.72 -0.24
N LYS A 155 12.36 -16.90 -1.21
CA LYS A 155 12.84 -15.52 -1.38
C LYS A 155 12.15 -14.56 -0.42
N PHE A 156 12.90 -13.56 0.04
CA PHE A 156 12.36 -12.51 0.90
C PHE A 156 11.58 -11.46 0.10
N VAL A 157 10.32 -11.25 0.45
CA VAL A 157 9.40 -10.32 -0.25
C VAL A 157 9.03 -9.08 0.58
N GLY A 158 9.54 -8.96 1.80
CA GLY A 158 9.26 -7.84 2.69
C GLY A 158 10.00 -6.56 2.26
N SER A 159 9.40 -5.40 2.56
CA SER A 159 10.06 -4.10 2.39
C SER A 159 11.12 -3.85 3.47
N ILE A 160 10.81 -4.22 4.72
CA ILE A 160 11.67 -4.03 5.89
C ILE A 160 12.22 -5.39 6.31
N THR A 161 13.54 -5.48 6.48
CA THR A 161 14.21 -6.70 6.93
C THR A 161 14.01 -6.91 8.43
N PRO A 162 13.85 -8.17 8.89
CA PRO A 162 13.90 -8.49 10.31
C PRO A 162 15.23 -8.04 10.93
N TYR A 163 15.21 -7.67 12.23
CA TYR A 163 16.42 -7.36 12.97
C TYR A 163 17.38 -8.57 12.94
N GLY A 164 18.65 -8.33 12.79
CA GLY A 164 19.66 -9.40 12.64
C GLY A 164 19.92 -9.80 11.18
N TYR A 165 19.13 -9.28 10.23
CA TYR A 165 19.30 -9.53 8.80
C TYR A 165 19.35 -8.25 7.99
N SER A 166 20.13 -8.25 6.95
CA SER A 166 20.05 -7.34 5.78
C SER A 166 19.50 -8.09 4.57
N LYS A 167 19.16 -7.37 3.48
CA LYS A 167 18.70 -7.99 2.24
C LYS A 167 19.72 -7.82 1.14
N GLU A 168 19.97 -8.89 0.40
CA GLU A 168 20.84 -8.91 -0.77
C GLU A 168 20.05 -9.32 -2.00
N LYS A 169 20.30 -8.66 -3.12
CA LYS A 169 19.69 -9.03 -4.42
C LYS A 169 20.30 -10.33 -4.93
N LEU A 170 19.48 -11.23 -5.43
CA LEU A 170 19.95 -12.48 -6.03
C LEU A 170 20.68 -12.19 -7.35
N LYS A 171 21.87 -12.80 -7.54
CA LYS A 171 22.74 -12.52 -8.70
C LYS A 171 22.14 -12.98 -10.04
N ASN A 172 21.51 -14.17 -10.06
CA ASN A 172 21.05 -14.82 -11.31
C ASN A 172 19.53 -14.91 -11.42
N GLN A 173 18.78 -14.28 -10.50
CA GLN A 173 17.32 -14.36 -10.43
C GLN A 173 16.73 -13.05 -9.92
N LYS A 174 15.46 -12.79 -10.26
CA LYS A 174 14.71 -11.70 -9.64
C LYS A 174 14.36 -12.04 -8.17
N GLY A 175 14.56 -11.09 -7.27
CA GLY A 175 14.21 -11.22 -5.86
C GLY A 175 15.37 -10.94 -4.92
N TYR A 176 15.10 -11.13 -3.63
CA TYR A 176 16.05 -10.87 -2.55
C TYR A 176 16.13 -12.07 -1.62
N LYS A 177 17.31 -12.27 -1.03
CA LYS A 177 17.53 -13.16 0.11
C LYS A 177 17.88 -12.34 1.34
N LEU A 178 17.65 -12.90 2.52
CA LEU A 178 18.17 -12.37 3.76
C LEU A 178 19.60 -12.86 3.96
N VAL A 179 20.47 -11.98 4.44
CA VAL A 179 21.83 -12.30 4.85
C VAL A 179 22.05 -11.83 6.25
N PRO A 180 22.76 -12.57 7.12
CA PRO A 180 23.07 -12.14 8.48
C PRO A 180 23.76 -10.78 8.48
N ASP A 181 23.28 -9.86 9.30
CA ASP A 181 23.98 -8.64 9.65
C ASP A 181 24.98 -8.95 10.74
N LEU A 182 26.23 -8.51 10.60
CA LEU A 182 27.33 -8.92 11.50
C LEU A 182 27.12 -8.46 12.96
N GLU A 183 26.59 -7.27 13.17
CA GLU A 183 26.41 -6.73 14.51
C GLU A 183 25.05 -7.12 15.10
N GLU A 184 23.98 -6.93 14.33
CA GLU A 184 22.63 -7.24 14.81
C GLU A 184 22.41 -8.73 15.06
N SER A 185 23.05 -9.62 14.29
CA SER A 185 22.93 -11.07 14.50
C SER A 185 23.54 -11.54 15.82
N LYS A 186 24.61 -10.88 16.30
CA LYS A 186 25.20 -11.14 17.63
C LYS A 186 24.21 -10.75 18.73
N VAL A 187 23.64 -9.55 18.61
CA VAL A 187 22.63 -9.05 19.56
C VAL A 187 21.38 -9.94 19.56
N LEU A 188 20.95 -10.39 18.39
CA LEU A 188 19.82 -11.30 18.26
C LEU A 188 20.07 -12.62 19.02
N LYS A 189 21.24 -13.23 18.81
CA LYS A 189 21.63 -14.46 19.51
C LYS A 189 21.66 -14.24 21.02
N LEU A 190 22.23 -13.12 21.48
CA LEU A 190 22.23 -12.73 22.90
C LEU A 190 20.81 -12.60 23.46
N ILE A 191 19.88 -12.00 22.74
CA ILE A 191 18.47 -11.88 23.18
C ILE A 191 17.87 -13.28 23.42
N PHE A 192 18.06 -14.22 22.49
CA PHE A 192 17.54 -15.58 22.63
C PHE A 192 18.24 -16.32 23.80
N GLU A 193 19.55 -16.19 23.96
CA GLU A 193 20.31 -16.79 25.02
C GLU A 193 19.83 -16.30 26.41
N LEU A 194 19.74 -14.99 26.60
CA LEU A 194 19.28 -14.40 27.86
C LEU A 194 17.84 -14.84 28.18
N TYR A 195 16.96 -14.89 27.16
CA TYR A 195 15.58 -15.28 27.38
C TYR A 195 15.45 -16.77 27.73
N THR A 196 16.18 -17.66 27.04
CA THR A 196 16.17 -19.10 27.33
C THR A 196 16.85 -19.46 28.62
N ASN A 197 17.68 -18.55 29.16
CA ASN A 197 18.27 -18.62 30.51
C ASN A 197 17.40 -17.93 31.58
N SER A 198 16.08 -17.80 31.31
CA SER A 198 15.06 -17.32 32.24
C SER A 198 15.13 -15.83 32.59
N MET A 199 15.85 -15.01 31.82
CA MET A 199 15.81 -13.56 31.99
C MET A 199 14.49 -13.00 31.39
N GLY A 200 13.71 -12.27 32.19
CA GLY A 200 12.46 -11.65 31.75
C GLY A 200 12.69 -10.56 30.70
N ILE A 201 11.72 -10.42 29.73
CA ILE A 201 11.82 -9.49 28.59
C ILE A 201 12.16 -8.05 29.03
N ARG A 202 11.57 -7.56 30.15
CA ARG A 202 11.85 -6.21 30.68
C ARG A 202 13.31 -6.05 31.09
N ASN A 203 13.90 -7.10 31.72
CA ASN A 203 15.28 -7.08 32.14
C ASN A 203 16.24 -7.17 30.95
N ILE A 204 15.87 -7.91 29.90
CA ILE A 204 16.62 -7.94 28.63
C ILE A 204 16.67 -6.54 28.00
N CYS A 205 15.54 -5.82 27.97
CA CYS A 205 15.53 -4.43 27.45
C CYS A 205 16.53 -3.56 28.26
N LYS A 206 16.43 -3.57 29.58
CA LYS A 206 17.33 -2.79 30.46
C LYS A 206 18.79 -3.17 30.27
N TYR A 207 19.07 -4.46 30.14
CA TYR A 207 20.43 -4.96 29.94
C TYR A 207 21.02 -4.49 28.60
N LEU A 208 20.28 -4.60 27.50
CA LEU A 208 20.74 -4.11 26.21
C LEU A 208 20.94 -2.58 26.20
N ASP A 209 20.03 -1.84 26.83
CA ASP A 209 20.14 -0.39 26.96
C ASP A 209 21.37 0.00 27.83
N SER A 210 21.69 -0.75 28.90
CA SER A 210 22.88 -0.51 29.74
C SER A 210 24.20 -0.78 29.01
N LEU A 211 24.19 -1.68 28.02
CA LEU A 211 25.33 -1.92 27.13
C LEU A 211 25.44 -0.88 25.97
N GLY A 212 24.54 0.09 25.92
CA GLY A 212 24.51 1.10 24.83
C GLY A 212 24.05 0.54 23.47
N ILE A 213 23.53 -0.70 23.44
CA ILE A 213 23.04 -1.34 22.22
C ILE A 213 21.66 -0.81 21.89
N LYS A 214 21.52 -0.14 20.73
CA LYS A 214 20.26 0.49 20.32
C LYS A 214 19.50 -0.34 19.29
N PRO A 215 18.16 -0.33 19.30
CA PRO A 215 17.36 -0.86 18.20
C PRO A 215 17.40 0.06 16.97
N ARG A 216 17.03 -0.44 15.78
CA ARG A 216 17.13 0.32 14.52
C ARG A 216 16.36 1.66 14.50
N ASN A 217 15.17 1.70 15.12
CA ASN A 217 14.21 2.80 14.91
C ASN A 217 13.80 3.53 16.20
N SER A 218 14.49 3.25 17.32
CA SER A 218 14.21 3.91 18.60
C SER A 218 15.48 4.04 19.44
N GLN A 219 15.44 4.89 20.48
CA GLN A 219 16.59 5.10 21.37
C GLN A 219 16.75 3.94 22.35
N ASN A 220 15.66 3.31 22.78
CA ASN A 220 15.64 2.26 23.77
C ASN A 220 14.86 1.03 23.29
N TRP A 221 15.18 -0.13 23.83
CA TRP A 221 14.47 -1.37 23.58
C TRP A 221 13.10 -1.37 24.25
N SER A 222 12.08 -1.81 23.52
CA SER A 222 10.73 -2.02 24.06
C SER A 222 10.43 -3.50 24.24
N THR A 223 9.60 -3.81 25.24
CA THR A 223 9.16 -5.19 25.50
C THR A 223 8.39 -5.79 24.33
N SER A 224 7.68 -4.96 23.55
CA SER A 224 7.00 -5.39 22.33
C SER A 224 7.99 -5.80 21.24
N THR A 225 9.07 -5.03 21.05
CA THR A 225 10.12 -5.34 20.05
C THR A 225 10.81 -6.66 20.37
N ILE A 226 11.24 -6.86 21.63
CA ILE A 226 11.87 -8.14 22.05
C ILE A 226 10.88 -9.30 21.88
N ARG A 227 9.62 -9.13 22.29
CA ARG A 227 8.59 -10.17 22.12
C ARG A 227 8.34 -10.50 20.65
N ASP A 228 8.33 -9.51 19.77
CA ASP A 228 8.16 -9.71 18.33
C ASP A 228 9.37 -10.42 17.71
N ILE A 229 10.57 -10.14 18.16
CA ILE A 229 11.79 -10.88 17.82
C ILE A 229 11.66 -12.34 18.25
N LEU A 230 11.40 -12.61 19.52
CA LEU A 230 11.30 -13.98 20.04
C LEU A 230 10.22 -14.83 19.36
N LYS A 231 9.14 -14.21 18.85
CA LYS A 231 8.03 -14.88 18.14
C LYS A 231 8.20 -15.01 16.63
N ASN A 232 9.30 -14.57 16.06
CA ASN A 232 9.43 -14.53 14.62
C ASN A 232 10.20 -15.75 14.07
N PRO A 233 9.53 -16.71 13.40
CA PRO A 233 10.17 -17.92 12.90
C PRO A 233 11.13 -17.69 11.74
N VAL A 234 11.27 -16.46 11.24
CA VAL A 234 12.28 -16.12 10.22
C VAL A 234 13.71 -16.45 10.71
N TYR A 235 13.92 -16.42 12.01
CA TYR A 235 15.25 -16.70 12.61
C TYR A 235 15.63 -18.18 12.56
N THR A 236 14.67 -19.08 12.31
CA THR A 236 14.91 -20.50 12.04
C THR A 236 14.93 -20.83 10.54
N GLY A 237 15.15 -19.83 9.70
CA GLY A 237 15.23 -20.04 8.24
C GLY A 237 13.88 -20.08 7.53
N LYS A 238 12.80 -19.63 8.15
CA LYS A 238 11.46 -19.65 7.54
C LYS A 238 11.05 -18.31 6.94
N ILE A 239 10.31 -18.33 5.83
CA ILE A 239 9.67 -17.16 5.23
C ILE A 239 8.18 -17.20 5.52
N LEU A 240 7.62 -16.09 5.98
CA LEU A 240 6.21 -15.96 6.30
C LEU A 240 5.46 -15.17 5.23
N TRP A 241 4.33 -15.69 4.80
CA TRP A 241 3.39 -15.02 3.90
C TRP A 241 2.03 -14.83 4.55
N HIS A 242 1.41 -13.68 4.30
CA HIS A 242 0.07 -13.34 4.81
C HIS A 242 -0.03 -13.20 6.34
N LYS A 243 1.09 -12.87 7.01
CA LYS A 243 1.12 -12.64 8.47
C LYS A 243 0.24 -11.49 8.93
N THR A 244 -0.05 -10.55 8.04
CA THR A 244 -0.92 -9.40 8.31
C THR A 244 -1.86 -9.15 7.15
N TYR A 245 -3.09 -8.71 7.47
CA TYR A 245 -4.06 -8.21 6.50
C TYR A 245 -4.61 -6.87 6.94
N SER A 246 -5.20 -6.11 6.01
CA SER A 246 -5.80 -4.82 6.32
C SER A 246 -7.30 -4.87 6.03
N THR A 247 -8.11 -4.41 6.98
CA THR A 247 -9.53 -4.16 6.79
C THR A 247 -9.76 -2.68 6.55
N LYS A 248 -10.70 -2.37 5.67
CA LYS A 248 -11.17 -1.01 5.45
C LYS A 248 -12.53 -0.85 6.11
N THR A 249 -12.68 0.18 6.93
CA THR A 249 -13.96 0.56 7.55
C THR A 249 -14.27 2.00 7.19
N THR A 250 -15.52 2.30 6.90
CA THR A 250 -15.98 3.66 6.68
C THR A 250 -16.61 4.17 7.97
N LYS A 251 -16.13 5.30 8.49
CA LYS A 251 -16.72 6.01 9.60
C LYS A 251 -16.77 7.49 9.24
N ASP A 252 -17.94 8.09 9.33
CA ASP A 252 -18.21 9.51 9.02
C ASP A 252 -17.75 9.89 7.58
N GLY A 253 -18.03 9.02 6.59
CA GLY A 253 -17.62 9.21 5.20
C GLY A 253 -16.12 9.00 4.93
N ILE A 254 -15.32 8.79 5.98
CA ILE A 254 -13.86 8.61 5.86
C ILE A 254 -13.49 7.12 5.89
N VAL A 255 -12.78 6.64 4.86
CA VAL A 255 -12.27 5.27 4.83
C VAL A 255 -10.99 5.16 5.64
N LYS A 256 -11.06 4.45 6.76
CA LYS A 256 -9.90 4.13 7.60
C LYS A 256 -9.44 2.70 7.32
N SER A 257 -8.12 2.52 7.14
CA SER A 257 -7.52 1.20 6.99
C SER A 257 -6.88 0.78 8.31
N LYS A 258 -7.28 -0.38 8.84
CA LYS A 258 -6.70 -0.96 10.04
C LYS A 258 -5.97 -2.25 9.69
N ARG A 259 -4.70 -2.33 10.10
CA ARG A 259 -3.87 -3.52 9.91
C ARG A 259 -4.08 -4.48 11.06
N HIS A 260 -4.32 -5.74 10.74
CA HIS A 260 -4.50 -6.83 11.69
C HIS A 260 -3.41 -7.87 11.52
N ARG A 261 -3.04 -8.55 12.61
CA ARG A 261 -2.21 -9.77 12.56
C ARG A 261 -3.12 -10.96 12.24
N ASN A 262 -2.69 -11.76 11.29
CA ASN A 262 -3.32 -13.04 11.01
C ASN A 262 -2.76 -14.07 11.99
N LYS A 263 -3.59 -14.61 12.87
CA LYS A 263 -3.13 -15.54 13.90
C LYS A 263 -3.02 -16.97 13.37
N ASP A 264 -3.94 -17.38 12.52
CA ASP A 264 -4.14 -18.80 12.17
C ASP A 264 -4.01 -19.10 10.67
N ASN A 265 -4.07 -18.09 9.81
CA ASN A 265 -4.12 -18.26 8.34
C ASN A 265 -2.91 -17.61 7.65
N PHE A 266 -1.70 -17.84 8.14
CA PHE A 266 -0.48 -17.45 7.44
C PHE A 266 0.25 -18.70 6.93
N TYR A 267 0.99 -18.53 5.85
CA TYR A 267 1.78 -19.62 5.26
C TYR A 267 3.24 -19.46 5.66
N THR A 268 3.88 -20.60 5.94
CA THR A 268 5.30 -20.68 6.25
C THR A 268 6.00 -21.50 5.18
N PHE A 269 7.10 -21.01 4.66
CA PHE A 269 7.93 -21.67 3.66
C PHE A 269 9.37 -21.72 4.12
N ASP A 270 10.15 -22.68 3.63
CA ASP A 270 11.58 -22.69 3.84
C ASP A 270 12.25 -21.55 3.09
N GLY A 271 13.04 -20.77 3.79
CA GLY A 271 13.80 -19.66 3.20
C GLY A 271 15.15 -20.12 2.68
N ILE A 272 15.67 -19.42 1.64
CA ILE A 272 17.03 -19.64 1.14
C ILE A 272 18.11 -18.97 2.01
N HIS A 273 17.70 -18.33 3.11
CA HIS A 273 18.62 -17.68 4.03
C HIS A 273 19.05 -18.61 5.17
N SER A 274 20.27 -18.39 5.67
CA SER A 274 20.78 -19.15 6.79
C SER A 274 20.06 -18.78 8.07
N PRO A 275 19.64 -19.77 8.90
CA PRO A 275 19.05 -19.52 10.21
C PRO A 275 20.09 -18.88 11.14
N LEU A 276 19.64 -17.98 12.03
CA LEU A 276 20.45 -17.39 13.09
C LEU A 276 20.28 -18.13 14.41
N ILE A 277 19.14 -18.80 14.58
CA ILE A 277 18.76 -19.53 15.80
C ILE A 277 18.36 -20.94 15.39
N SER A 278 18.78 -21.95 16.16
CA SER A 278 18.32 -23.33 15.95
C SER A 278 16.85 -23.49 16.33
N ASP A 279 16.19 -24.48 15.74
CA ASP A 279 14.79 -24.80 16.05
C ASP A 279 14.61 -25.12 17.54
N ASP A 280 15.56 -25.81 18.19
CA ASP A 280 15.51 -26.14 19.61
C ASP A 280 15.48 -24.89 20.52
N ILE A 281 16.38 -23.94 20.27
CA ILE A 281 16.41 -22.67 21.01
C ILE A 281 15.14 -21.87 20.78
N PHE A 282 14.68 -21.81 19.54
CA PHE A 282 13.44 -21.13 19.19
C PHE A 282 12.25 -21.77 19.90
N GLN A 283 12.11 -23.10 19.87
CA GLN A 283 11.02 -23.82 20.53
C GLN A 283 11.07 -23.64 22.05
N LYS A 284 12.26 -23.69 22.66
CA LYS A 284 12.43 -23.38 24.09
C LYS A 284 11.91 -21.98 24.43
N ALA A 285 12.24 -20.99 23.61
CA ALA A 285 11.74 -19.61 23.78
C ALA A 285 10.21 -19.53 23.64
N GLN A 286 9.58 -20.26 22.67
CA GLN A 286 8.13 -20.31 22.53
C GLN A 286 7.45 -20.92 23.78
N ASN A 287 8.01 -22.01 24.33
CA ASN A 287 7.44 -22.66 25.50
C ASN A 287 7.46 -21.72 26.73
N ILE A 288 8.55 -20.98 26.94
CA ILE A 288 8.65 -19.97 28.00
C ILE A 288 7.62 -18.82 27.75
N LEU A 289 7.45 -18.37 26.49
CA LEU A 289 6.45 -17.35 26.15
C LEU A 289 5.02 -17.81 26.46
N LEU A 290 4.70 -19.07 26.20
CA LEU A 290 3.40 -19.65 26.51
C LEU A 290 3.14 -19.74 28.00
N GLN A 291 4.10 -20.25 28.78
CA GLN A 291 4.02 -20.33 30.25
C GLN A 291 3.77 -18.94 30.87
N ASN A 292 4.54 -17.93 30.43
CA ASN A 292 4.41 -16.57 30.94
C ASN A 292 3.11 -15.87 30.52
N SER A 293 2.40 -16.36 29.49
CA SER A 293 1.13 -15.78 29.06
C SER A 293 -0.06 -16.23 29.90
N HIS A 294 0.06 -17.34 30.63
CA HIS A 294 -0.98 -17.92 31.50
C HIS A 294 -0.82 -17.54 32.96
N THR A 295 0.23 -16.83 33.32
CA THR A 295 0.41 -16.35 34.69
C THR A 295 -0.44 -15.11 34.90
N PRO A 296 -1.47 -15.11 35.79
CA PRO A 296 -2.21 -13.89 36.10
C PRO A 296 -1.24 -12.89 36.71
N VAL A 297 -1.35 -11.63 36.32
CA VAL A 297 -0.62 -10.54 36.97
C VAL A 297 -1.25 -10.36 38.33
N ASN A 298 -0.62 -10.92 39.36
CA ASN A 298 -0.94 -10.55 40.74
C ASN A 298 -0.55 -9.08 40.92
N ASN A 299 -1.51 -8.19 40.88
CA ASN A 299 -1.37 -6.82 41.33
C ASN A 299 -1.24 -6.90 42.89
N LEU A 300 -0.02 -6.77 43.39
CA LEU A 300 0.25 -6.32 44.73
C LEU A 300 0.40 -4.83 44.75
#